data_397a50b96cfac7604164b2b3f853e19e
#
_entry.id   397a50b96cfac7604164b2b3f853e19e
#
_cell.length_a   1.000
_cell.length_b   1.000
_cell.length_c   1.000
_cell.angle_alpha   90.00
_cell.angle_beta   90.00
_cell.angle_gamma   90.00
#
_symmetry.space_group_name_H-M   'P 1'
#
loop_
_entity.id
_entity.type
_entity.pdbx_description
1 polymer ?
#
loop_
_entity_poly.entity_id
_entity_poly.type
_entity_poly.pdbx_seq_one_letter_code
_entity_poly.pdbx_strand_id
1 'polypeptide(L)'
;MAKAKFERNKAHCNIGTIGHVDHGKTTLTAAITKTLSERVAGNAAVDFANIDKAPEERERGITISTAHVEYSTENRHYAHVDCPGHADYVKNMITGAAQMDGAILVVAATDGVMAQTKEHILLSRQVGVPYIVVFMNKCDMVEDPELLE
;
A
#
# COMPACT_ATOMS: atom_id res chain seq x y z
N MET A 1 6.05 -36.42 2.16
CA MET A 1 5.34 -35.62 1.14
C MET A 1 6.30 -34.54 0.63
N ALA A 2 6.66 -34.57 -0.66
CA ALA A 2 7.51 -33.54 -1.24
C ALA A 2 6.75 -32.22 -1.29
N LYS A 3 7.33 -31.14 -0.77
CA LYS A 3 6.78 -29.78 -0.91
C LYS A 3 6.74 -29.48 -2.42
N ALA A 4 5.55 -29.13 -2.93
CA ALA A 4 5.40 -28.69 -4.32
C ALA A 4 6.37 -27.50 -4.55
N LYS A 5 7.20 -27.62 -5.59
CA LYS A 5 8.10 -26.54 -5.98
C LYS A 5 7.23 -25.38 -6.48
N PHE A 6 7.36 -24.22 -5.85
CA PHE A 6 6.69 -23.01 -6.33
C PHE A 6 7.32 -22.59 -7.65
N GLU A 7 6.59 -22.77 -8.74
CA GLU A 7 7.00 -22.31 -10.07
C GLU A 7 6.50 -20.89 -10.29
N ARG A 8 7.42 -19.95 -10.48
CA ARG A 8 7.09 -18.57 -10.85
C ARG A 8 6.84 -18.51 -12.35
N ASN A 9 5.57 -18.49 -12.73
CA ASN A 9 5.16 -18.40 -14.15
C ASN A 9 5.08 -16.95 -14.65
N LYS A 10 5.20 -15.95 -13.76
CA LYS A 10 5.08 -14.53 -14.08
C LYS A 10 6.24 -13.74 -13.45
N ALA A 11 6.58 -12.60 -14.06
CA ALA A 11 7.50 -11.65 -13.47
C ALA A 11 6.98 -11.20 -12.09
N HIS A 12 7.87 -11.09 -11.11
CA HIS A 12 7.54 -10.70 -9.74
C HIS A 12 7.96 -9.26 -9.48
N CYS A 13 7.13 -8.53 -8.72
CA CYS A 13 7.41 -7.16 -8.29
C CYS A 13 6.95 -6.96 -6.85
N ASN A 14 7.85 -6.42 -6.03
CA ASN A 14 7.52 -5.99 -4.67
C ASN A 14 7.11 -4.52 -4.70
N ILE A 15 5.89 -4.23 -4.31
CA ILE A 15 5.38 -2.87 -4.22
C ILE A 15 4.80 -2.59 -2.84
N GLY A 16 4.57 -1.34 -2.54
CA GLY A 16 3.94 -0.98 -1.28
C GLY A 16 3.22 0.34 -1.36
N THR A 17 2.32 0.57 -0.40
CA THR A 17 1.66 1.84 -0.16
C THR A 17 2.38 2.62 0.92
N ILE A 18 2.66 3.88 0.66
CA ILE A 18 3.26 4.84 1.57
C ILE A 18 2.42 6.13 1.60
N GLY A 19 2.60 6.95 2.60
CA GLY A 19 1.91 8.23 2.72
C GLY A 19 1.44 8.51 4.15
N HIS A 20 0.76 9.65 4.32
CA HIS A 20 0.27 10.11 5.60
C HIS A 20 -0.82 9.20 6.18
N VAL A 21 -0.95 9.17 7.52
CA VAL A 21 -2.05 8.47 8.19
C VAL A 21 -3.42 9.00 7.71
N ASP A 22 -4.41 8.13 7.65
CA ASP A 22 -5.79 8.43 7.20
C ASP A 22 -5.96 8.88 5.74
N HIS A 23 -4.91 8.81 4.92
CA HIS A 23 -5.03 9.09 3.48
C HIS A 23 -5.59 7.93 2.65
N GLY A 24 -5.79 6.75 3.27
CA GLY A 24 -6.46 5.60 2.66
C GLY A 24 -5.53 4.54 2.06
N LYS A 25 -4.30 4.38 2.57
CA LYS A 25 -3.35 3.35 2.12
C LYS A 25 -3.91 1.93 2.23
N THR A 26 -4.34 1.54 3.42
CA THR A 26 -4.90 0.21 3.68
C THR A 26 -6.21 -0.01 2.93
N THR A 27 -7.05 1.02 2.82
CA THR A 27 -8.28 0.98 2.02
C THR A 27 -7.99 0.74 0.55
N LEU A 28 -6.97 1.40 -0.02
CA LEU A 28 -6.54 1.19 -1.40
C LEU A 28 -6.03 -0.25 -1.60
N THR A 29 -5.23 -0.77 -0.67
CA THR A 29 -4.73 -2.15 -0.72
C THR A 29 -5.89 -3.15 -0.73
N ALA A 30 -6.88 -2.98 0.13
CA ALA A 30 -8.09 -3.81 0.14
C ALA A 30 -8.88 -3.71 -1.17
N ALA A 31 -9.02 -2.51 -1.72
CA ALA A 31 -9.72 -2.27 -2.99
C ALA A 31 -9.01 -2.94 -4.18
N ILE A 32 -7.69 -2.90 -4.22
CA ILE A 32 -6.88 -3.57 -5.24
C ILE A 32 -7.13 -5.09 -5.22
N THR A 33 -7.04 -5.71 -4.05
CA THR A 33 -7.25 -7.16 -3.93
C THR A 33 -8.67 -7.56 -4.30
N LYS A 34 -9.67 -6.79 -3.90
CA LYS A 34 -11.06 -7.03 -4.26
C LYS A 34 -11.29 -6.91 -5.77
N THR A 35 -10.84 -5.85 -6.39
CA THR A 35 -11.00 -5.62 -7.83
C THR A 35 -10.32 -6.74 -8.64
N LEU A 36 -9.11 -7.14 -8.24
CA LEU A 36 -8.39 -8.20 -8.93
C LEU A 36 -8.99 -9.58 -8.71
N SER A 37 -9.62 -9.84 -7.56
CA SER A 37 -10.33 -11.11 -7.32
C SER A 37 -11.52 -11.29 -8.26
N GLU A 38 -12.14 -10.20 -8.68
CA GLU A 38 -13.28 -10.19 -9.61
C GLU A 38 -12.86 -10.27 -11.08
N ARG A 39 -11.66 -9.75 -11.42
CA ARG A 39 -11.20 -9.59 -12.81
C ARG A 39 -10.17 -10.61 -13.26
N VAL A 40 -9.37 -11.12 -12.34
CA VAL A 40 -8.26 -12.03 -12.66
C VAL A 40 -8.38 -13.29 -11.80
N ALA A 41 -8.52 -14.43 -12.44
CA ALA A 41 -8.62 -15.73 -11.76
C ALA A 41 -7.40 -16.00 -10.88
N GLY A 42 -7.61 -16.62 -9.73
CA GLY A 42 -6.56 -16.99 -8.78
C GLY A 42 -6.25 -15.95 -7.70
N ASN A 43 -6.85 -14.77 -7.76
CA ASN A 43 -6.74 -13.77 -6.70
C ASN A 43 -7.84 -13.95 -5.64
N ALA A 44 -7.49 -13.72 -4.39
CA ALA A 44 -8.44 -13.65 -3.27
C ALA A 44 -8.58 -12.21 -2.79
N ALA A 45 -9.80 -11.78 -2.50
CA ALA A 45 -10.05 -10.51 -1.86
C ALA A 45 -9.58 -10.56 -0.39
N VAL A 46 -8.94 -9.48 0.06
CA VAL A 46 -8.54 -9.31 1.45
C VAL A 46 -9.26 -8.09 2.00
N ASP A 47 -10.09 -8.30 3.01
CA ASP A 47 -10.81 -7.20 3.65
C ASP A 47 -9.87 -6.32 4.47
N PHE A 48 -10.23 -5.06 4.63
CA PHE A 48 -9.51 -4.08 5.45
C PHE A 48 -9.14 -4.63 6.84
N ALA A 49 -10.11 -5.25 7.53
CA ALA A 49 -9.92 -5.84 8.85
C ALA A 49 -8.93 -7.02 8.89
N ASN A 50 -8.63 -7.63 7.75
CA ASN A 50 -7.66 -8.72 7.64
C ASN A 50 -6.27 -8.23 7.28
N ILE A 51 -6.15 -7.00 6.79
CA ILE A 51 -4.88 -6.32 6.58
C ILE A 51 -4.39 -5.75 7.91
N ASP A 52 -5.23 -4.99 8.60
CA ASP A 52 -4.98 -4.47 9.96
C ASP A 52 -5.38 -5.54 11.00
N LYS A 53 -4.45 -6.40 11.36
CA LYS A 53 -4.73 -7.59 12.18
C LYS A 53 -4.68 -7.36 13.68
N ALA A 54 -3.89 -6.40 14.15
CA ALA A 54 -3.73 -6.13 15.57
C ALA A 54 -5.00 -5.49 16.14
N PRO A 55 -5.44 -5.87 17.36
CA PRO A 55 -6.59 -5.23 18.00
C PRO A 55 -6.45 -3.71 18.12
N GLU A 56 -5.25 -3.23 18.43
CA GLU A 56 -4.93 -1.81 18.54
C GLU A 56 -5.03 -1.08 17.20
N GLU A 57 -4.69 -1.74 16.09
CA GLU A 57 -4.83 -1.19 14.74
C GLU A 57 -6.30 -0.99 14.39
N ARG A 58 -7.15 -1.97 14.75
CA ARG A 58 -8.59 -1.90 14.50
C ARG A 58 -9.29 -0.83 15.34
N GLU A 59 -8.90 -0.69 16.60
CA GLU A 59 -9.49 0.30 17.51
C GLU A 59 -9.13 1.73 17.11
N ARG A 60 -7.90 1.95 16.64
CA ARG A 60 -7.40 3.28 16.26
C ARG A 60 -7.66 3.63 14.80
N GLY A 61 -7.96 2.65 13.95
CA GLY A 61 -8.08 2.81 12.50
C GLY A 61 -6.77 3.21 11.82
N ILE A 62 -5.62 2.84 12.41
CA ILE A 62 -4.27 3.11 11.88
C ILE A 62 -3.48 1.82 11.76
N THR A 63 -2.61 1.75 10.74
CA THR A 63 -1.67 0.64 10.55
C THR A 63 -0.43 0.86 11.41
N ILE A 64 -0.13 -0.09 12.29
CA ILE A 64 1.01 -0.04 13.22
C ILE A 64 2.20 -0.83 12.66
N SER A 65 1.94 -2.01 12.13
CA SER A 65 2.95 -2.89 11.55
C SER A 65 2.77 -3.02 10.05
N THR A 66 3.84 -3.40 9.34
CA THR A 66 3.72 -3.70 7.91
C THR A 66 2.88 -4.95 7.68
N ALA A 67 1.89 -4.84 6.82
CA ALA A 67 1.10 -5.97 6.35
C ALA A 67 1.55 -6.39 4.95
N HIS A 68 1.50 -7.68 4.67
CA HIS A 68 1.87 -8.25 3.38
C HIS A 68 0.65 -8.89 2.73
N VAL A 69 0.41 -8.52 1.48
CA VAL A 69 -0.69 -9.04 0.65
C VAL A 69 -0.11 -9.43 -0.70
N GLU A 70 -0.60 -10.51 -1.29
CA GLU A 70 -0.20 -10.97 -2.61
C GLU A 70 -1.37 -10.94 -3.59
N TYR A 71 -1.09 -10.53 -4.82
CA TYR A 71 -2.04 -10.58 -5.93
C TYR A 71 -1.33 -10.61 -7.27
N SER A 72 -2.06 -10.97 -8.31
CA SER A 72 -1.54 -11.06 -9.68
C SER A 72 -2.41 -10.28 -10.64
N THR A 73 -1.77 -9.67 -11.64
CA THR A 73 -2.40 -9.26 -12.88
C THR A 73 -2.16 -10.33 -13.94
N GLU A 74 -2.61 -10.11 -15.17
CA GLU A 74 -2.34 -11.06 -16.26
C GLU A 74 -0.85 -11.26 -16.53
N ASN A 75 -0.04 -10.20 -16.33
CA ASN A 75 1.37 -10.16 -16.70
C ASN A 75 2.33 -10.30 -15.51
N ARG A 76 1.91 -9.98 -14.31
CA ARG A 76 2.78 -9.90 -13.12
C ARG A 76 2.15 -10.44 -11.87
N HIS A 77 3.02 -10.98 -11.00
CA HIS A 77 2.72 -11.26 -9.59
C HIS A 77 3.29 -10.16 -8.72
N TYR A 78 2.48 -9.66 -7.77
CA TYR A 78 2.85 -8.60 -6.85
C TYR A 78 2.85 -9.10 -5.42
N ALA A 79 3.92 -8.81 -4.69
CA ALA A 79 3.92 -8.79 -3.23
C ALA A 79 3.75 -7.33 -2.80
N HIS A 80 2.67 -7.05 -2.13
CA HIS A 80 2.29 -5.70 -1.70
C HIS A 80 2.50 -5.55 -0.21
N VAL A 81 3.26 -4.53 0.17
CA VAL A 81 3.54 -4.16 1.56
C VAL A 81 2.72 -2.93 1.92
N ASP A 82 1.82 -3.05 2.87
CA ASP A 82 1.11 -1.91 3.43
C ASP A 82 1.91 -1.31 4.57
N CYS A 83 2.44 -0.10 4.38
CA CYS A 83 3.31 0.56 5.34
C CYS A 83 2.52 1.41 6.33
N PRO A 84 2.92 1.45 7.63
CA PRO A 84 2.31 2.34 8.60
C PRO A 84 2.53 3.81 8.22
N GLY A 85 1.51 4.65 8.46
CA GLY A 85 1.57 6.09 8.16
C GLY A 85 2.03 6.95 9.32
N HIS A 86 1.88 6.46 10.56
CA HIS A 86 2.10 7.24 11.76
C HIS A 86 3.60 7.39 12.10
N ALA A 87 4.02 8.59 12.53
CA ALA A 87 5.42 8.91 12.83
C ALA A 87 6.07 8.00 13.88
N ASP A 88 5.31 7.51 14.85
CA ASP A 88 5.80 6.63 15.91
C ASP A 88 6.26 5.25 15.40
N TYR A 89 5.89 4.90 14.16
CA TYR A 89 6.18 3.60 13.56
C TYR A 89 7.17 3.67 12.39
N VAL A 90 8.01 4.70 12.36
CA VAL A 90 9.02 4.95 11.31
C VAL A 90 9.91 3.74 11.05
N LYS A 91 10.32 3.01 12.09
CA LYS A 91 11.14 1.81 11.96
C LYS A 91 10.44 0.73 11.12
N ASN A 92 9.16 0.51 11.34
CA ASN A 92 8.38 -0.47 10.59
C ASN A 92 8.19 -0.01 9.13
N MET A 93 8.01 1.29 8.92
CA MET A 93 7.95 1.87 7.58
C MET A 93 9.27 1.68 6.82
N ILE A 94 10.41 1.95 7.44
CA ILE A 94 11.74 1.76 6.82
C ILE A 94 11.94 0.29 6.42
N THR A 95 11.60 -0.65 7.30
CA THR A 95 11.70 -2.09 7.02
C THR A 95 10.82 -2.49 5.83
N GLY A 96 9.59 -1.99 5.75
CA GLY A 96 8.68 -2.23 4.63
C GLY A 96 9.20 -1.63 3.34
N ALA A 97 9.62 -0.36 3.36
CA ALA A 97 10.11 0.36 2.19
C ALA A 97 11.37 -0.27 1.57
N ALA A 98 12.27 -0.80 2.40
CA ALA A 98 13.49 -1.47 1.93
C ALA A 98 13.24 -2.74 1.09
N GLN A 99 12.03 -3.28 1.13
CA GLN A 99 11.63 -4.47 0.39
C GLN A 99 10.92 -4.17 -0.93
N MET A 100 10.73 -2.89 -1.28
CA MET A 100 9.93 -2.48 -2.43
C MET A 100 10.78 -2.19 -3.67
N ASP A 101 10.32 -2.70 -4.81
CA ASP A 101 10.80 -2.32 -6.15
C ASP A 101 10.13 -1.03 -6.64
N GLY A 102 8.96 -0.72 -6.10
CA GLY A 102 8.22 0.51 -6.36
C GLY A 102 7.26 0.83 -5.22
N ALA A 103 6.87 2.08 -5.09
CA ALA A 103 5.94 2.53 -4.08
C ALA A 103 4.76 3.29 -4.68
N ILE A 104 3.58 3.10 -4.10
CA ILE A 104 2.39 3.91 -4.37
C ILE A 104 2.28 4.94 -3.24
N LEU A 105 2.52 6.20 -3.57
CA LEU A 105 2.32 7.30 -2.64
C LEU A 105 0.85 7.72 -2.66
N VAL A 106 0.15 7.44 -1.56
CA VAL A 106 -1.26 7.79 -1.41
C VAL A 106 -1.39 9.15 -0.74
N VAL A 107 -2.03 10.09 -1.43
CA VAL A 107 -2.29 11.45 -0.95
C VAL A 107 -3.77 11.74 -1.03
N ALA A 108 -4.39 12.14 0.08
CA ALA A 108 -5.77 12.58 0.07
C ALA A 108 -5.87 13.98 -0.57
N ALA A 109 -6.73 14.13 -1.57
CA ALA A 109 -6.93 15.41 -2.26
C ALA A 109 -7.43 16.52 -1.32
N THR A 110 -8.16 16.14 -0.25
CA THR A 110 -8.66 17.06 0.77
C THR A 110 -7.57 17.69 1.63
N ASP A 111 -6.47 16.97 1.88
CA ASP A 111 -5.42 17.39 2.81
C ASP A 111 -4.12 17.77 2.11
N GLY A 112 -3.88 17.24 0.92
CA GLY A 112 -2.65 17.43 0.17
C GLY A 112 -1.44 16.78 0.85
N VAL A 113 -0.27 17.35 0.61
CA VAL A 113 1.00 16.84 1.12
C VAL A 113 1.16 17.19 2.60
N MET A 114 1.16 16.18 3.46
CA MET A 114 1.29 16.30 4.90
C MET A 114 2.69 15.92 5.41
N ALA A 115 2.90 15.99 6.72
CA ALA A 115 4.22 15.74 7.32
C ALA A 115 4.76 14.33 7.02
N GLN A 116 3.96 13.27 7.23
CA GLN A 116 4.38 11.90 6.93
C GLN A 116 4.53 11.65 5.43
N THR A 117 3.80 12.37 4.56
CA THR A 117 3.98 12.28 3.11
C THR A 117 5.42 12.63 2.72
N LYS A 118 5.92 13.76 3.24
CA LYS A 118 7.30 14.21 3.00
C LYS A 118 8.33 13.26 3.59
N GLU A 119 8.11 12.80 4.81
CA GLU A 119 8.97 11.85 5.49
C GLU A 119 9.06 10.53 4.74
N HIS A 120 7.94 9.96 4.29
CA HIS A 120 7.90 8.72 3.54
C HIS A 120 8.61 8.82 2.19
N ILE A 121 8.47 9.94 1.48
CA ILE A 121 9.22 10.19 0.23
C ILE A 121 10.73 10.18 0.51
N LEU A 122 11.15 10.90 1.54
CA LEU A 122 12.56 11.00 1.91
C LEU A 122 13.14 9.64 2.30
N LEU A 123 12.44 8.89 3.16
CA LEU A 123 12.85 7.57 3.60
C LEU A 123 12.89 6.57 2.44
N SER A 124 11.91 6.61 1.55
CA SER A 124 11.88 5.74 0.36
C SER A 124 13.09 5.97 -0.54
N ARG A 125 13.52 7.22 -0.69
CA ARG A 125 14.74 7.55 -1.43
C ARG A 125 16.01 7.07 -0.72
N GLN A 126 16.07 7.22 0.60
CA GLN A 126 17.22 6.77 1.41
C GLN A 126 17.41 5.25 1.37
N VAL A 127 16.33 4.48 1.39
CA VAL A 127 16.38 3.01 1.29
C VAL A 127 16.46 2.49 -0.15
N GLY A 128 16.43 3.38 -1.14
CA GLY A 128 16.67 3.05 -2.54
C GLY A 128 15.47 2.51 -3.30
N VAL A 129 14.24 2.90 -2.95
CA VAL A 129 13.04 2.57 -3.75
C VAL A 129 13.15 3.28 -5.11
N PRO A 130 13.24 2.54 -6.24
CA PRO A 130 13.57 3.12 -7.53
C PRO A 130 12.43 3.88 -8.20
N TYR A 131 11.17 3.50 -7.92
CA TYR A 131 10.00 4.07 -8.57
C TYR A 131 8.93 4.46 -7.54
N ILE A 132 8.34 5.65 -7.74
CA ILE A 132 7.21 6.13 -6.95
C ILE A 132 6.09 6.56 -7.91
N VAL A 133 4.90 5.99 -7.71
CA VAL A 133 3.66 6.36 -8.40
C VAL A 133 2.77 7.08 -7.41
N VAL A 134 2.22 8.22 -7.80
CA VAL A 134 1.31 8.99 -6.94
C VAL A 134 -0.13 8.57 -7.21
N PHE A 135 -0.85 8.25 -6.15
CA PHE A 135 -2.29 8.00 -6.17
C PHE A 135 -3.01 9.08 -5.37
N MET A 136 -3.73 9.95 -6.06
CA MET A 136 -4.55 10.98 -5.45
C MET A 136 -5.90 10.39 -5.05
N ASN A 137 -6.15 10.28 -3.75
CA ASN A 137 -7.33 9.66 -3.16
C ASN A 137 -8.33 10.72 -2.68
N LYS A 138 -9.56 10.30 -2.39
CA LYS A 138 -10.65 11.14 -1.86
C LYS A 138 -11.02 12.34 -2.75
N CYS A 139 -10.85 12.21 -4.05
CA CYS A 139 -11.20 13.28 -5.00
C CYS A 139 -12.71 13.60 -5.03
N ASP A 140 -13.52 12.62 -4.68
CA ASP A 140 -14.97 12.73 -4.52
C ASP A 140 -15.40 13.67 -3.37
N MET A 141 -14.50 13.92 -2.42
CA MET A 141 -14.73 14.83 -1.29
C MET A 141 -14.34 16.29 -1.59
N VAL A 142 -13.77 16.56 -2.76
CA VAL A 142 -13.41 17.92 -3.20
C VAL A 142 -14.55 18.48 -4.02
N GLU A 143 -15.20 19.53 -3.51
CA GLU A 143 -16.38 20.13 -4.13
C GLU A 143 -16.06 20.89 -5.42
N ASP A 144 -14.89 21.51 -5.50
CA ASP A 144 -14.45 22.30 -6.65
C ASP A 144 -13.45 21.51 -7.51
N PRO A 145 -13.83 21.10 -8.74
CA PRO A 145 -12.93 20.38 -9.63
C PRO A 145 -11.64 21.11 -9.99
N GLU A 146 -11.65 22.45 -9.99
CA GLU A 146 -10.46 23.25 -10.27
C GLU A 146 -9.37 23.09 -9.21
N LEU A 147 -9.71 22.66 -8.00
CA LEU A 147 -8.76 22.37 -6.93
C LEU A 147 -8.00 21.04 -7.13
N LEU A 148 -8.42 20.22 -8.09
CA LEU A 148 -7.78 18.94 -8.40
C LEU A 148 -6.72 19.05 -9.52
N GLU A 149 -6.63 20.19 -10.18
CA GLU A 149 -5.62 20.49 -11.20
C GLU A 149 -4.33 21.07 -10.56
#